data_263ec9ad52e4e45932ffd54745a38a14
#
_entry.id   263ec9ad52e4e45932ffd54745a38a14
#
_cell.length_a   1.000
_cell.length_b   1.000
_cell.length_c   1.000
_cell.angle_alpha   90.00
_cell.angle_beta   90.00
_cell.angle_gamma   90.00
#
_symmetry.space_group_name_H-M   'P 1'
#
loop_
_entity.id
_entity.type
_entity.pdbx_description
1 polymer ?
#
loop_
_entity_poly.entity_id
_entity_poly.type
_entity_poly.pdbx_seq_one_letter_code
_entity_poly.pdbx_strand_id
1 'polypeptide(L)'
;MNAPNTEPRLSVIEGKVEEIWKHVLKVPAGMQDATFFELNGESISAVRIVSWIEEELGILVDVGDIFEEDPNLREFARSVAAKAATSSLP
;
A
#
# COMPACT_ATOMS: atom_id res chain seq x y z
N MET A 1 -8.94 -17.33 22.77
CA MET A 1 -8.78 -17.06 22.43
C MET A 1 -8.50 -16.33 21.96
N ASN A 2 -8.51 -15.96 21.93
CA ASN A 2 -8.31 -15.36 21.48
C ASN A 2 -7.94 -14.53 21.03
N ALA A 3 -7.90 -14.14 20.68
CA ALA A 3 -7.56 -13.56 20.19
C ALA A 3 -7.14 -12.47 19.84
N PRO A 4 -6.83 -11.86 19.90
CA PRO A 4 -6.78 -10.72 19.57
C PRO A 4 -6.30 -10.28 18.50
N ASN A 5 -6.44 -9.69 18.23
CA ASN A 5 -6.51 -9.43 17.19
C ASN A 5 -6.10 -8.24 16.54
N THR A 6 -5.10 -7.56 16.81
CA THR A 6 -4.52 -6.47 16.14
C THR A 6 -3.74 -6.92 14.97
N GLU A 7 -3.18 -8.07 15.05
CA GLU A 7 -2.40 -8.53 13.98
C GLU A 7 -3.19 -8.88 12.75
N PRO A 8 -4.40 -9.46 12.88
CA PRO A 8 -5.22 -9.67 11.72
C PRO A 8 -5.57 -8.39 11.00
N ARG A 9 -5.70 -7.28 11.75
CA ARG A 9 -5.99 -6.01 11.11
C ARG A 9 -4.85 -5.55 10.22
N LEU A 10 -3.62 -5.65 10.69
CA LEU A 10 -2.48 -5.25 9.88
C LEU A 10 -2.34 -6.15 8.66
N SER A 11 -2.61 -7.44 8.83
CA SER A 11 -2.57 -8.36 7.70
C SER A 11 -3.62 -8.01 6.66
N VAL A 12 -4.80 -7.61 7.11
CA VAL A 12 -5.86 -7.22 6.19
C VAL A 12 -5.45 -5.98 5.42
N ILE A 13 -4.86 -4.99 6.11
CA ILE A 13 -4.42 -3.77 5.46
C ILE A 13 -3.35 -4.09 4.42
N GLU A 14 -2.36 -4.88 4.79
CA GLU A 14 -1.28 -5.20 3.87
C GLU A 14 -1.79 -5.99 2.69
N GLY A 15 -2.71 -6.91 2.93
CA GLY A 15 -3.29 -7.71 1.86
C GLY A 15 -4.07 -6.86 0.88
N LYS A 16 -4.81 -5.88 1.39
CA LYS A 16 -5.58 -5.00 0.52
C LYS A 16 -4.64 -4.10 -0.28
N VAL A 17 -3.59 -3.60 0.36
CA VAL A 17 -2.61 -2.78 -0.34
C VAL A 17 -1.95 -3.58 -1.46
N GLU A 18 -1.62 -4.83 -1.18
CA GLU A 18 -1.01 -5.69 -2.18
C GLU A 18 -1.96 -5.89 -3.36
N GLU A 19 -3.21 -6.12 -3.08
CA GLU A 19 -4.21 -6.32 -4.11
C GLU A 19 -4.32 -5.09 -5.01
N ILE A 20 -4.38 -3.90 -4.40
CA ILE A 20 -4.49 -2.65 -5.14
C ILE A 20 -3.24 -2.41 -5.99
N TRP A 21 -2.08 -2.59 -5.38
CA TRP A 21 -0.80 -2.39 -6.06
C TRP A 21 -0.71 -3.27 -7.31
N LYS A 22 -1.01 -4.56 -7.15
CA LYS A 22 -0.91 -5.50 -8.26
C LYS A 22 -1.92 -5.20 -9.34
N HIS A 23 -3.09 -4.75 -8.96
CA HIS A 23 -4.13 -4.45 -9.92
C HIS A 23 -3.77 -3.21 -10.75
N VAL A 24 -3.34 -2.15 -10.09
CA VAL A 24 -3.04 -0.90 -10.78
C VAL A 24 -1.78 -1.02 -11.62
N LEU A 25 -0.74 -1.64 -11.09
CA LEU A 25 0.55 -1.71 -11.78
C LEU A 25 0.69 -2.94 -12.65
N LYS A 26 -0.23 -3.90 -12.54
CA LYS A 26 -0.23 -5.13 -13.36
C LYS A 26 1.12 -5.81 -13.28
N VAL A 27 1.51 -6.16 -12.06
CA VAL A 27 2.83 -6.70 -11.77
C VAL A 27 3.07 -8.00 -12.53
N PRO A 28 4.12 -8.08 -13.36
CA PRO A 28 4.42 -9.31 -14.07
C PRO A 28 4.96 -10.37 -13.13
N ALA A 29 4.86 -11.62 -13.57
CA ALA A 29 5.41 -12.72 -12.80
C ALA A 29 6.92 -12.51 -12.66
N GLY A 30 7.42 -12.72 -11.45
CA GLY A 30 8.85 -12.57 -11.20
C GLY A 30 9.27 -11.18 -10.82
N MET A 31 8.36 -10.22 -10.84
CA MET A 31 8.70 -8.85 -10.49
C MET A 31 8.03 -8.38 -9.21
N GLN A 32 7.83 -9.31 -8.28
CA GLN A 32 7.14 -8.97 -7.04
C GLN A 32 7.92 -7.99 -6.17
N ASP A 33 9.25 -7.96 -6.32
CA ASP A 33 10.08 -7.08 -5.51
C ASP A 33 10.46 -5.79 -6.23
N ALA A 34 9.93 -5.56 -7.42
CA ALA A 34 10.27 -4.36 -8.18
C ALA A 34 9.66 -3.13 -7.54
N THR A 35 10.34 -2.00 -7.69
CA THR A 35 9.86 -0.75 -7.15
C THR A 35 8.79 -0.16 -8.07
N PHE A 36 8.15 0.90 -7.56
CA PHE A 36 7.11 1.59 -8.31
C PHE A 36 7.60 1.99 -9.71
N PHE A 37 8.78 2.62 -9.78
CA PHE A 37 9.29 3.07 -11.07
C PHE A 37 9.74 1.89 -11.94
N GLU A 38 10.30 0.86 -11.32
CA GLU A 38 10.70 -0.33 -12.07
C GLU A 38 9.49 -1.01 -12.71
N LEU A 39 8.32 -0.83 -12.12
CA LEU A 39 7.09 -1.37 -12.67
C LEU A 39 6.40 -0.39 -13.62
N ASN A 40 7.14 0.63 -14.05
CA ASN A 40 6.63 1.65 -14.97
C ASN A 40 5.48 2.45 -14.36
N GLY A 41 5.54 2.67 -13.05
CA GLY A 41 4.54 3.49 -12.38
C GLY A 41 4.63 4.94 -12.84
N GLU A 42 3.48 5.57 -12.96
CA GLU A 42 3.37 6.95 -13.39
C GLU A 42 2.49 7.73 -12.43
N SER A 43 2.39 9.03 -12.66
CA SER A 43 1.57 9.87 -11.80
C SER A 43 0.14 9.36 -11.68
N ILE A 44 -0.44 8.95 -12.79
CA ILE A 44 -1.80 8.44 -12.78
C ILE A 44 -1.89 7.17 -11.95
N SER A 45 -0.91 6.28 -12.08
CA SER A 45 -0.89 5.05 -11.30
C SER A 45 -0.83 5.36 -9.81
N ALA A 46 0.02 6.30 -9.43
CA ALA A 46 0.16 6.65 -8.01
C ALA A 46 -1.13 7.22 -7.47
N VAL A 47 -1.77 8.10 -8.22
CA VAL A 47 -3.03 8.69 -7.78
C VAL A 47 -4.10 7.61 -7.63
N ARG A 48 -4.16 6.67 -8.56
CA ARG A 48 -5.15 5.62 -8.49
C ARG A 48 -4.93 4.73 -7.27
N ILE A 49 -3.67 4.40 -6.99
CA ILE A 49 -3.35 3.59 -5.81
C ILE A 49 -3.77 4.32 -4.55
N VAL A 50 -3.39 5.57 -4.42
CA VAL A 50 -3.67 6.35 -3.23
C VAL A 50 -5.18 6.54 -3.04
N SER A 51 -5.90 6.86 -4.11
CA SER A 51 -7.33 7.05 -4.04
C SER A 51 -8.06 5.77 -3.66
N TRP A 52 -7.63 4.65 -4.20
CA TRP A 52 -8.25 3.38 -3.92
C TRP A 52 -8.02 2.98 -2.46
N ILE A 53 -6.80 3.23 -1.95
CA ILE A 53 -6.51 2.94 -0.54
C ILE A 53 -7.39 3.78 0.36
N GLU A 54 -7.56 5.06 0.02
CA GLU A 54 -8.41 5.93 0.82
C GLU A 54 -9.85 5.43 0.83
N GLU A 55 -10.36 5.02 -0.33
CA GLU A 55 -11.73 4.55 -0.43
C GLU A 55 -11.96 3.24 0.31
N GLU A 56 -11.01 2.32 0.20
CA GLU A 56 -11.20 0.99 0.77
C GLU A 56 -10.83 0.93 2.24
N LEU A 57 -9.81 1.67 2.64
CA LEU A 57 -9.25 1.54 3.98
C LEU A 57 -9.38 2.81 4.81
N GLY A 58 -9.74 3.90 4.20
CA GLY A 58 -9.85 5.16 4.93
C GLY A 58 -8.51 5.73 5.34
N ILE A 59 -7.42 5.30 4.70
CA ILE A 59 -6.09 5.73 5.05
C ILE A 59 -5.60 6.72 4.02
N LEU A 60 -5.12 7.88 4.48
CA LEU A 60 -4.61 8.91 3.59
C LEU A 60 -3.13 8.70 3.34
N VAL A 61 -2.75 8.55 2.08
CA VAL A 61 -1.37 8.34 1.67
C VAL A 61 -0.97 9.50 0.78
N ASP A 62 0.24 10.01 1.00
CA ASP A 62 0.75 11.12 0.21
C ASP A 62 1.38 10.59 -1.07
N VAL A 63 0.88 11.03 -2.21
CA VAL A 63 1.41 10.62 -3.51
C VAL A 63 2.90 10.96 -3.61
N GLY A 64 3.31 12.08 -3.02
CA GLY A 64 4.70 12.49 -3.07
C GLY A 64 5.65 11.47 -2.46
N ASP A 65 5.19 10.77 -1.43
CA ASP A 65 6.02 9.75 -0.80
C ASP A 65 6.37 8.64 -1.77
N ILE A 66 5.43 8.28 -2.65
CA ILE A 66 5.68 7.23 -3.62
C ILE A 66 6.79 7.66 -4.58
N PHE A 67 6.75 8.90 -5.03
CA PHE A 67 7.76 9.38 -5.96
C PHE A 67 9.11 9.57 -5.31
N GLU A 68 9.13 10.03 -4.06
CA GLU A 68 10.40 10.27 -3.39
C GLU A 68 11.09 9.00 -2.97
N GLU A 69 10.33 8.03 -2.52
CA GLU A 69 10.93 6.83 -1.96
C GLU A 69 11.06 5.70 -2.95
N ASP A 70 10.28 5.74 -4.02
CA ASP A 70 10.25 4.70 -5.02
C ASP A 70 10.20 3.32 -4.36
N PRO A 71 9.15 3.05 -3.56
CA PRO A 71 9.10 1.83 -2.77
C PRO A 71 8.74 0.61 -3.60
N ASN A 72 9.16 -0.56 -3.12
CA ASN A 72 8.57 -1.79 -3.65
C ASN A 72 7.30 -2.06 -2.85
N LEU A 73 6.61 -3.13 -3.20
CA LEU A 73 5.33 -3.42 -2.56
C LEU A 73 5.47 -3.61 -1.06
N ARG A 74 6.49 -4.35 -0.63
CA ARG A 74 6.67 -4.61 0.79
C ARG A 74 6.86 -3.32 1.57
N GLU A 75 7.71 -2.44 1.06
CA GLU A 75 7.96 -1.17 1.71
C GLU A 75 6.72 -0.31 1.74
N PHE A 76 6.00 -0.30 0.63
CA PHE A 76 4.79 0.51 0.54
C PHE A 76 3.71 -0.01 1.50
N ALA A 77 3.52 -1.31 1.53
CA ALA A 77 2.51 -1.89 2.42
C ALA A 77 2.83 -1.61 3.88
N ARG A 78 4.09 -1.68 4.26
CA ARG A 78 4.49 -1.34 5.62
C ARG A 78 4.20 0.12 5.93
N SER A 79 4.50 0.98 4.98
CA SER A 79 4.27 2.42 5.16
C SER A 79 2.79 2.69 5.38
N VAL A 80 1.93 2.06 4.60
CA VAL A 80 0.49 2.26 4.74
C VAL A 80 0.02 1.72 6.09
N ALA A 81 0.50 0.55 6.47
CA ALA A 81 0.11 -0.03 7.76
C ALA A 81 0.54 0.86 8.92
N ALA A 82 1.72 1.46 8.80
CA ALA A 82 2.20 2.37 9.84
C ALA A 82 1.31 3.60 9.95
N LYS A 83 0.85 4.12 8.81
CA LYS A 83 -0.06 5.27 8.83
C LYS A 83 -1.38 4.90 9.48
N ALA A 84 -1.86 3.69 9.24
CA ALA A 84 -3.10 3.23 9.85
C ALA A 84 -2.95 3.18 11.37
N ALA A 85 -1.83 2.69 11.86
CA ALA A 85 -1.60 2.60 13.29
C ALA A 85 -1.56 4.00 13.91
N THR A 86 -0.93 4.94 13.22
CA THR A 86 -0.87 6.31 13.72
C THR A 86 -2.23 6.96 13.69
N SER A 87 -2.97 6.75 12.61
CA SER A 87 -4.28 7.38 12.44
C SER A 87 -5.28 6.92 13.48
N SER A 88 -5.11 5.74 14.02
CA SER A 88 -6.08 5.22 14.97
C SER A 88 -5.86 5.77 16.38
N LEU A 89 -4.84 6.55 16.59
CA LEU A 89 -4.61 7.14 17.89
C LEU A 89 -5.52 8.34 18.10
N PRO A 90 -6.02 8.52 19.30
CA PRO A 90 -6.91 9.65 19.57
C PRO A 90 -6.18 10.97 19.50
#